data_9177d74039f734ae12504d10a0c20c6b
#
_entry.id   9177d74039f734ae12504d10a0c20c6b
#
_cell.length_a   1.000
_cell.length_b   1.000
_cell.length_c   1.000
_cell.angle_alpha   90.00
_cell.angle_beta   90.00
_cell.angle_gamma   90.00
#
_symmetry.space_group_name_H-M   'P 1'
#
loop_
_entity.id
_entity.type
_entity.pdbx_description
1 polymer ?
#
loop_
_entity_poly.entity_id
_entity_poly.type
_entity_poly.pdbx_seq_one_letter_code
_entity_poly.pdbx_strand_id
1 'polypeptide(L)'
;VLKDVPYARPPFDLVFLDPPYACAAAEVLGLVVALRTRAALSDDAIVVYEHASAANDEVEEAAKARDLSIAQRKKYGDTVVDVLRATALHDAID
;
A
#
# COMPACT_ATOMS: atom_id res chain seq x y z
N VAL A 1 6.29 4.87 -7.42
CA VAL A 1 6.30 3.78 -8.39
C VAL A 1 7.26 2.70 -7.93
N LEU A 2 6.90 1.48 -8.20
CA LEU A 2 7.72 0.34 -7.84
C LEU A 2 8.99 0.32 -8.69
N LYS A 3 10.14 0.21 -8.04
CA LYS A 3 11.42 0.09 -8.73
C LYS A 3 11.91 -1.35 -8.66
N ASP A 4 12.46 -1.82 -9.75
CA ASP A 4 13.15 -3.10 -9.74
C ASP A 4 14.42 -2.99 -8.92
N VAL A 5 14.56 -3.89 -7.97
CA VAL A 5 15.79 -4.04 -7.22
C VAL A 5 16.47 -5.30 -7.74
N PRO A 6 17.67 -5.18 -8.37
CA PRO A 6 18.26 -6.30 -9.09
C PRO A 6 18.42 -7.59 -8.29
N TYR A 7 18.52 -7.47 -6.97
CA TYR A 7 18.74 -8.63 -6.11
C TYR A 7 17.50 -9.05 -5.35
N ALA A 8 16.39 -8.30 -5.50
CA ALA A 8 15.15 -8.64 -4.83
C ALA A 8 14.41 -9.71 -5.65
N ARG A 9 13.85 -10.68 -4.96
CA ARG A 9 13.08 -11.77 -5.58
C ARG A 9 11.72 -11.89 -4.91
N PRO A 10 10.65 -12.14 -5.69
CA PRO A 10 9.35 -12.41 -5.08
C PRO A 10 9.37 -13.73 -4.29
N PRO A 11 8.51 -13.87 -3.29
CA PRO A 11 7.56 -12.83 -2.86
C PRO A 11 8.25 -11.74 -2.05
N PHE A 12 7.80 -10.50 -2.25
CA PHE A 12 8.34 -9.36 -1.53
C PHE A 12 7.67 -9.22 -0.17
N ASP A 13 8.45 -8.85 0.85
CA ASP A 13 7.95 -8.61 2.20
C ASP A 13 7.65 -7.14 2.45
N LEU A 14 8.22 -6.27 1.63
CA LEU A 14 8.12 -4.83 1.80
C LEU A 14 7.99 -4.17 0.44
N VAL A 15 7.00 -3.30 0.32
CA VAL A 15 6.79 -2.47 -0.86
C VAL A 15 6.79 -1.02 -0.41
N PHE A 16 7.62 -0.21 -1.04
CA PHE A 16 7.70 1.22 -0.75
C PHE A 16 7.12 1.98 -1.94
N LEU A 17 6.10 2.80 -1.68
CA LEU A 17 5.42 3.60 -2.69
C LEU A 17 5.61 5.08 -2.41
N ASP A 18 6.26 5.77 -3.33
CA ASP A 18 6.47 7.22 -3.26
C ASP A 18 6.15 7.80 -4.65
N PRO A 19 4.87 7.75 -5.05
CA PRO A 19 4.48 8.20 -6.38
C PRO A 19 4.43 9.72 -6.48
N PRO A 20 4.47 10.27 -7.70
CA PRO A 20 4.19 11.70 -7.90
C PRO A 20 2.78 12.04 -7.39
N TYR A 21 2.60 13.28 -6.96
CA TYR A 21 1.32 13.74 -6.42
C TYR A 21 0.16 13.61 -7.40
N ALA A 22 0.43 13.57 -8.70
CA ALA A 22 -0.60 13.45 -9.72
C ALA A 22 -1.22 12.04 -9.79
N CYS A 23 -0.60 11.04 -9.15
CA CYS A 23 -1.10 9.67 -9.19
C CYS A 23 -2.25 9.50 -8.20
N ALA A 24 -3.38 9.00 -8.69
CA ALA A 24 -4.52 8.71 -7.83
C ALA A 24 -4.22 7.52 -6.91
N ALA A 25 -4.74 7.57 -5.69
CA ALA A 25 -4.52 6.49 -4.72
C ALA A 25 -5.01 5.14 -5.27
N ALA A 26 -6.11 5.13 -6.01
CA ALA A 26 -6.64 3.91 -6.61
C ALA A 26 -5.64 3.28 -7.57
N GLU A 27 -4.93 4.08 -8.34
CA GLU A 27 -3.91 3.58 -9.27
C GLU A 27 -2.71 3.02 -8.52
N VAL A 28 -2.25 3.76 -7.51
CA VAL A 28 -1.08 3.38 -6.72
C VAL A 28 -1.34 2.07 -5.99
N LEU A 29 -2.45 1.99 -5.28
CA LEU A 29 -2.79 0.77 -4.53
C LEU A 29 -3.21 -0.36 -5.45
N GLY A 30 -3.63 -0.06 -6.67
CA GLY A 30 -3.87 -1.07 -7.69
C GLY A 30 -2.62 -1.86 -8.03
N LEU A 31 -1.44 -1.25 -7.94
CA LEU A 31 -0.18 -1.96 -8.13
C LEU A 31 0.03 -3.02 -7.06
N VAL A 32 -0.36 -2.72 -5.84
CA VAL A 32 -0.26 -3.68 -4.72
C VAL A 32 -1.15 -4.89 -5.00
N VAL A 33 -2.37 -4.65 -5.46
CA VAL A 33 -3.31 -5.72 -5.81
C VAL A 33 -2.75 -6.57 -6.95
N ALA A 34 -2.15 -5.92 -7.95
CA ALA A 34 -1.53 -6.64 -9.06
C ALA A 34 -0.40 -7.55 -8.60
N LEU A 35 0.42 -7.08 -7.66
CA LEU A 35 1.49 -7.89 -7.08
C LEU A 35 0.93 -9.09 -6.30
N ARG A 36 -0.14 -8.87 -5.55
CA ARG A 36 -0.79 -9.95 -4.80
C ARG A 36 -1.37 -11.00 -5.74
N THR A 37 -2.03 -10.56 -6.79
CA THR A 37 -2.63 -11.45 -7.78
C THR A 37 -1.60 -12.35 -8.45
N ARG A 38 -0.39 -11.84 -8.60
CA ARG A 38 0.73 -12.60 -9.19
C ARG A 38 1.52 -13.38 -8.16
N ALA A 39 1.04 -13.42 -6.92
CA ALA A 39 1.73 -14.06 -5.80
C ALA A 39 3.14 -13.48 -5.57
N ALA A 40 3.31 -12.20 -5.88
CA ALA A 40 4.60 -11.51 -5.72
C ALA A 40 4.75 -10.87 -4.34
N LEU A 41 3.71 -10.89 -3.50
CA LEU A 41 3.76 -10.39 -2.13
C LEU A 41 3.55 -11.54 -1.15
N SER A 42 4.32 -11.53 -0.06
CA SER A 42 4.07 -12.45 1.04
C SER A 42 2.78 -12.08 1.76
N ASP A 43 2.18 -13.02 2.48
CA ASP A 43 0.91 -12.80 3.18
C ASP A 43 0.99 -11.73 4.24
N ASP A 44 2.18 -11.52 4.80
CA ASP A 44 2.42 -10.51 5.84
C ASP A 44 3.22 -9.32 5.32
N ALA A 45 3.21 -9.09 4.01
CA ALA A 45 3.92 -7.98 3.40
C ALA A 45 3.43 -6.63 3.95
N ILE A 46 4.36 -5.71 4.08
CA ILE A 46 4.11 -4.36 4.54
C ILE A 46 4.24 -3.42 3.35
N VAL A 47 3.26 -2.55 3.19
CA VAL A 47 3.28 -1.51 2.15
C VAL A 47 3.45 -0.17 2.85
N VAL A 48 4.50 0.56 2.49
CA VAL A 48 4.74 1.91 3.00
C VAL A 48 4.41 2.89 1.88
N TYR A 49 3.42 3.73 2.11
CA TYR A 49 2.90 4.64 1.11
C TYR A 49 3.01 6.08 1.59
N GLU A 50 3.80 6.87 0.88
CA GLU A 50 3.97 8.28 1.17
C GLU A 50 3.06 9.09 0.23
N HIS A 51 2.24 9.97 0.82
CA HIS A 51 1.29 10.77 0.04
C HIS A 51 1.01 12.11 0.75
N ALA A 52 0.36 13.03 0.04
CA ALA A 52 -0.03 14.29 0.63
C ALA A 52 -1.14 14.08 1.66
N SER A 53 -1.15 14.88 2.73
CA SER A 53 -2.18 14.78 3.76
C SER A 53 -3.58 15.07 3.20
N ALA A 54 -3.67 15.90 2.17
CA ALA A 54 -4.95 16.19 1.52
C ALA A 54 -5.57 14.94 0.87
N ALA A 55 -4.79 13.89 0.63
CA ALA A 55 -5.28 12.67 0.01
C ALA A 55 -5.69 11.59 1.03
N ASN A 56 -5.69 11.91 2.34
CA ASN A 56 -5.98 10.91 3.36
C ASN A 56 -7.27 10.14 3.12
N ASP A 57 -8.36 10.84 2.83
CA ASP A 57 -9.66 10.20 2.63
C ASP A 57 -9.65 9.32 1.38
N GLU A 58 -9.03 9.80 0.32
CA GLU A 58 -8.90 9.04 -0.92
C GLU A 58 -8.12 7.75 -0.70
N VAL A 59 -7.03 7.83 0.06
CA VAL A 59 -6.20 6.67 0.37
C VAL A 59 -6.97 5.67 1.23
N GLU A 60 -7.71 6.15 2.22
CA GLU A 60 -8.51 5.29 3.09
C GLU A 60 -9.56 4.53 2.30
N GLU A 61 -10.27 5.20 1.41
CA GLU A 61 -11.27 4.55 0.58
C GLU A 61 -10.66 3.54 -0.39
N ALA A 62 -9.55 3.93 -1.03
CA ALA A 62 -8.88 3.06 -1.98
C ALA A 62 -8.33 1.80 -1.30
N ALA A 63 -7.80 1.95 -0.10
CA ALA A 63 -7.28 0.82 0.67
C ALA A 63 -8.42 -0.12 1.06
N LYS A 64 -9.50 0.42 1.58
CA LYS A 64 -10.65 -0.37 2.01
C LYS A 64 -11.25 -1.17 0.85
N ALA A 65 -11.36 -0.55 -0.32
CA ALA A 65 -11.92 -1.20 -1.50
C ALA A 65 -11.03 -2.36 -2.00
N ARG A 66 -9.76 -2.40 -1.57
CA ARG A 66 -8.78 -3.39 -2.02
C ARG A 66 -8.34 -4.34 -0.92
N ASP A 67 -9.10 -4.40 0.16
CA ASP A 67 -8.81 -5.26 1.32
C ASP A 67 -7.43 -4.98 1.92
N LEU A 68 -7.08 -3.71 1.99
CA LEU A 68 -5.88 -3.24 2.66
C LEU A 68 -6.28 -2.44 3.89
N SER A 69 -5.55 -2.63 4.97
CA SER A 69 -5.77 -1.93 6.23
C SER A 69 -4.59 -1.00 6.52
N ILE A 70 -4.89 0.21 6.95
CA ILE A 70 -3.86 1.14 7.39
C ILE A 70 -3.52 0.80 8.83
N ALA A 71 -2.35 0.17 9.02
CA ALA A 71 -1.90 -0.26 10.34
C ALA A 71 -1.32 0.89 11.16
N GLN A 72 -0.73 1.86 10.48
CA GLN A 72 -0.12 3.01 11.13
C GLN A 72 -0.10 4.18 10.18
N ARG A 73 -0.28 5.39 10.72
CA ARG A 73 -0.22 6.63 9.94
C ARG A 73 0.58 7.66 10.72
N LYS A 74 1.56 8.28 10.06
CA LYS A 74 2.32 9.37 10.62
C LYS A 74 2.30 10.57 9.69
N LYS A 75 2.10 11.74 10.27
CA LYS A 75 2.07 13.00 9.52
C LYS A 75 3.38 13.77 9.73
N TYR A 76 3.95 14.24 8.63
CA TYR A 76 5.15 15.06 8.62
C TYR A 76 4.86 16.29 7.78
N GLY A 77 4.44 17.40 8.42
CA GLY A 77 4.02 18.59 7.69
C GLY A 77 2.81 18.28 6.81
N ASP A 78 2.94 18.46 5.51
CA ASP A 78 1.87 18.17 4.54
C ASP A 78 1.97 16.75 3.95
N THR A 79 2.93 15.97 4.41
CA THR A 79 3.16 14.61 3.94
C THR A 79 2.69 13.61 5.00
N VAL A 80 2.11 12.53 4.54
CA VAL A 80 1.66 11.43 5.39
C VAL A 80 2.35 10.16 4.92
N VAL A 81 2.80 9.36 5.88
CA VAL A 81 3.33 8.03 5.61
C VAL A 81 2.37 7.02 6.23
N ASP A 82 1.75 6.22 5.38
CA ASP A 82 0.86 5.15 5.79
C ASP A 82 1.56 3.81 5.67
N VAL A 83 1.39 2.98 6.69
CA VAL A 83 1.83 1.59 6.67
C VAL A 83 0.59 0.74 6.51
N LEU A 84 0.52 0.00 5.40
CA LEU A 84 -0.65 -0.80 5.08
C LEU A 84 -0.28 -2.28 5.07
N ARG A 85 -1.29 -3.09 5.36
CA ARG A 85 -1.20 -4.54 5.31
C ARG A 85 -2.46 -5.09 4.66
N ALA A 86 -2.36 -6.29 4.13
CA ALA A 86 -3.55 -7.00 3.68
C ALA A 86 -4.45 -7.26 4.88
N THR A 87 -5.75 -7.03 4.71
CA THR A 87 -6.71 -7.34 5.75
C THR A 87 -6.67 -8.85 6.01
N ALA A 88 -6.52 -9.23 7.27
CA ALA A 88 -6.41 -10.64 7.61
C ALA A 88 -7.72 -11.36 7.33
N LEU A 89 -7.62 -12.58 6.84
CA LEU A 89 -8.80 -13.35 6.44
C LEU A 89 -9.76 -13.57 7.62
N HIS A 90 -9.23 -13.83 8.81
CA HIS A 90 -10.07 -14.04 9.99
C HIS A 90 -10.81 -12.77 10.42
N ASP A 91 -10.32 -11.60 10.08
CA ASP A 91 -11.00 -10.36 10.35
C ASP A 91 -12.24 -10.20 9.47
N ALA A 92 -12.21 -10.78 8.28
CA ALA A 92 -13.33 -10.73 7.35
C ALA A 92 -14.45 -11.70 7.74
N ILE A 93 -14.13 -12.70 8.53
CA ILE A 93 -15.10 -13.73 8.95
C ILE A 93 -15.89 -13.29 10.18
N ASP A 94 -15.25 -12.49 11.01
CA ASP A 94 -15.89 -11.96 12.21
C ASP A 94 -16.94 -10.91 11.88
#